data_23d7d65d37a452e19c4029ae9dd17dd0
#
_entry.id   23d7d65d37a452e19c4029ae9dd17dd0
#
_cell.length_a   1.000
_cell.length_b   1.000
_cell.length_c   1.000
_cell.angle_alpha   90.00
_cell.angle_beta   90.00
_cell.angle_gamma   90.00
#
_symmetry.space_group_name_H-M   'P 1'
#
loop_
_entity.id
_entity.type
_entity.pdbx_description
1 polymer ?
#
loop_
_entity_poly.entity_id
_entity_poly.type
_entity_poly.pdbx_seq_one_letter_code
_entity_poly.pdbx_strand_id
1 'polypeptide(L)'
;NVTVGHQAMLHGCTIGEGSLIGMQAIVLNNAVIGKNCIIGAGAIVPEGKVIPDNSLVIGVAKIARTLTNEDLAGVHAGTRHYVEQGKRYSQHLKRLD
;
A
#
# COMPACT_ATOMS: atom_id res chain seq x y z
N ASN A 1 -0.90 -6.62 11.59
CA ASN A 1 0.04 -5.51 11.35
C ASN A 1 0.01 -5.01 9.91
N VAL A 2 -1.11 -4.44 9.54
CA VAL A 2 -1.29 -3.79 8.25
C VAL A 2 -1.34 -2.28 8.48
N THR A 3 -0.55 -1.53 7.72
CA THR A 3 -0.57 -0.07 7.74
C THR A 3 -1.41 0.43 6.57
N VAL A 4 -2.44 1.22 6.87
CA VAL A 4 -3.36 1.75 5.85
C VAL A 4 -3.23 3.27 5.83
N GLY A 5 -2.89 3.80 4.67
CA GLY A 5 -2.73 5.23 4.46
C GLY A 5 -4.04 6.01 4.42
N HIS A 6 -3.92 7.32 4.44
CA HIS A 6 -5.05 8.24 4.43
C HIS A 6 -5.93 8.04 3.18
N GLN A 7 -7.24 7.99 3.37
CA GLN A 7 -8.21 7.87 2.28
C GLN A 7 -8.04 6.62 1.41
N ALA A 8 -7.32 5.62 1.88
CA ALA A 8 -7.30 4.33 1.20
C ALA A 8 -8.68 3.69 1.30
N MET A 9 -9.12 3.05 0.22
CA MET A 9 -10.40 2.36 0.18
C MET A 9 -10.16 0.86 0.10
N LEU A 10 -10.60 0.13 1.13
CA LEU A 10 -10.52 -1.31 1.20
C LEU A 10 -11.94 -1.87 1.18
N HIS A 11 -12.27 -2.64 0.16
CA HIS A 11 -13.63 -3.09 -0.04
C HIS A 11 -13.66 -4.60 -0.29
N GLY A 12 -13.95 -5.37 0.78
CA GLY A 12 -14.08 -6.83 0.68
C GLY A 12 -12.81 -7.56 0.27
N CYS A 13 -11.63 -7.06 0.66
CA CYS A 13 -10.34 -7.62 0.27
C CYS A 13 -9.65 -8.32 1.45
N THR A 14 -8.63 -9.11 1.14
CA THR A 14 -7.75 -9.75 2.11
C THR A 14 -6.36 -9.13 1.99
N ILE A 15 -5.78 -8.70 3.11
CA ILE A 15 -4.46 -8.07 3.12
C ILE A 15 -3.57 -8.84 4.08
N GLY A 16 -2.45 -9.34 3.56
CA GLY A 16 -1.48 -10.09 4.34
C GLY A 16 -0.73 -9.23 5.35
N GLU A 17 -0.25 -9.88 6.40
CA GLU A 17 0.46 -9.22 7.49
C GLU A 17 1.70 -8.47 6.98
N GLY A 18 1.98 -7.35 7.59
CA GLY A 18 3.15 -6.53 7.30
C GLY A 18 3.03 -5.66 6.06
N SER A 19 1.89 -5.69 5.37
CA SER A 19 1.69 -4.89 4.16
C SER A 19 1.36 -3.44 4.48
N LEU A 20 1.76 -2.54 3.58
CA LEU A 20 1.46 -1.12 3.65
C LEU A 20 0.60 -0.73 2.47
N ILE A 21 -0.56 -0.16 2.76
CA ILE A 21 -1.49 0.36 1.75
C ILE A 21 -1.32 1.87 1.70
N GLY A 22 -0.83 2.36 0.58
CA GLY A 22 -0.55 3.79 0.40
C GLY A 22 -1.79 4.66 0.40
N MET A 23 -1.57 5.96 0.55
CA MET A 23 -2.67 6.94 0.56
C MET A 23 -3.48 6.86 -0.72
N GLN A 24 -4.80 6.94 -0.59
CA GLN A 24 -5.74 6.96 -1.72
C GLN A 24 -5.65 5.71 -2.61
N ALA A 25 -4.99 4.65 -2.15
CA ALA A 25 -5.01 3.38 -2.86
C ALA A 25 -6.41 2.75 -2.76
N ILE A 26 -6.78 2.01 -3.78
CA ILE A 26 -8.09 1.34 -3.85
C ILE A 26 -7.86 -0.15 -4.03
N VAL A 27 -8.38 -0.96 -3.10
CA VAL A 27 -8.31 -2.42 -3.19
C VAL A 27 -9.73 -2.95 -3.23
N LEU A 28 -10.10 -3.53 -4.36
CA LEU A 28 -11.48 -3.91 -4.64
C LEU A 28 -11.83 -5.31 -4.12
N ASN A 29 -13.10 -5.68 -4.28
CA ASN A 29 -13.65 -6.92 -3.74
C ASN A 29 -12.86 -8.15 -4.16
N ASN A 30 -12.68 -9.08 -3.23
CA ASN A 30 -12.03 -10.37 -3.44
C ASN A 30 -10.57 -10.26 -3.88
N ALA A 31 -9.96 -9.07 -3.89
CA ALA A 31 -8.54 -8.95 -4.11
C ALA A 31 -7.78 -9.53 -2.92
N VAL A 32 -6.65 -10.16 -3.19
CA VAL A 32 -5.79 -10.75 -2.17
C VAL A 32 -4.42 -10.11 -2.27
N ILE A 33 -4.04 -9.37 -1.24
CA ILE A 33 -2.70 -8.79 -1.10
C ILE A 33 -1.89 -9.74 -0.23
N GLY A 34 -0.75 -10.17 -0.72
CA GLY A 34 0.14 -11.05 0.03
C GLY A 34 0.77 -10.35 1.23
N LYS A 35 1.68 -11.05 1.90
CA LYS A 35 2.40 -10.51 3.06
C LYS A 35 3.50 -9.56 2.62
N ASN A 36 3.78 -8.56 3.45
CA ASN A 36 4.90 -7.64 3.27
C ASN A 36 4.88 -6.95 1.90
N CYS A 37 3.69 -6.60 1.41
CA CYS A 37 3.54 -5.85 0.17
C CYS A 37 3.51 -4.36 0.45
N ILE A 38 3.91 -3.58 -0.55
CA ILE A 38 3.68 -2.14 -0.56
C ILE A 38 2.77 -1.83 -1.74
N ILE A 39 1.59 -1.31 -1.42
CA ILE A 39 0.66 -0.81 -2.44
C ILE A 39 0.86 0.70 -2.49
N GLY A 40 1.40 1.19 -3.60
CA GLY A 40 1.76 2.59 -3.75
C GLY A 40 0.57 3.53 -3.62
N ALA A 41 0.84 4.79 -3.29
CA ALA A 41 -0.19 5.81 -3.18
C ALA A 41 -0.98 5.93 -4.50
N GLY A 42 -2.30 5.97 -4.40
CA GLY A 42 -3.17 6.07 -5.56
C GLY A 42 -3.26 4.81 -6.43
N ALA A 43 -2.58 3.72 -6.06
CA ALA A 43 -2.65 2.47 -6.82
C ALA A 43 -4.05 1.85 -6.72
N ILE A 44 -4.43 1.13 -7.76
CA ILE A 44 -5.71 0.42 -7.80
C ILE A 44 -5.43 -1.07 -7.96
N VAL A 45 -5.96 -1.87 -7.05
CA VAL A 45 -5.95 -3.33 -7.15
C VAL A 45 -7.34 -3.78 -7.54
N PRO A 46 -7.54 -4.26 -8.77
CA PRO A 46 -8.86 -4.64 -9.26
C PRO A 46 -9.46 -5.83 -8.52
N GLU A 47 -10.77 -6.00 -8.70
CA GLU A 47 -11.50 -7.11 -8.12
C GLU A 47 -10.87 -8.45 -8.48
N GLY A 48 -10.73 -9.32 -7.49
CA GLY A 48 -10.21 -10.67 -7.66
C GLY A 48 -8.72 -10.78 -7.94
N LYS A 49 -8.00 -9.65 -8.02
CA LYS A 49 -6.56 -9.68 -8.30
C LYS A 49 -5.78 -10.25 -7.12
N VAL A 50 -4.86 -11.14 -7.40
CA VAL A 50 -3.96 -11.72 -6.39
C VAL A 50 -2.58 -11.08 -6.54
N ILE A 51 -2.11 -10.44 -5.49
CA ILE A 51 -0.77 -9.83 -5.43
C ILE A 51 0.10 -10.76 -4.58
N PRO A 52 1.18 -11.31 -5.14
CA PRO A 52 2.05 -12.21 -4.38
C PRO A 52 2.77 -11.48 -3.25
N ASP A 53 3.26 -12.26 -2.29
CA ASP A 53 4.04 -11.72 -1.17
C ASP A 53 5.21 -10.88 -1.67
N ASN A 54 5.62 -9.90 -0.88
CA ASN A 54 6.81 -9.08 -1.12
C ASN A 54 6.76 -8.29 -2.44
N SER A 55 5.58 -7.85 -2.86
CA SER A 55 5.43 -7.07 -4.10
C SER A 55 5.31 -5.58 -3.83
N LEU A 56 5.87 -4.78 -4.72
CA LEU A 56 5.61 -3.35 -4.81
C LEU A 56 4.65 -3.11 -5.98
N VAL A 57 3.46 -2.58 -5.69
CA VAL A 57 2.42 -2.36 -6.69
C VAL A 57 2.24 -0.87 -6.93
N ILE A 58 2.23 -0.45 -8.19
CA ILE A 58 1.99 0.93 -8.60
C ILE A 58 0.92 0.96 -9.70
N GLY A 59 0.26 2.10 -9.85
CA GLY A 59 -0.76 2.29 -10.87
C GLY A 59 -1.90 1.28 -10.74
N VAL A 60 -2.36 0.72 -11.85
CA VAL A 60 -3.44 -0.28 -11.85
C VAL A 60 -2.82 -1.68 -11.82
N ALA A 61 -2.67 -2.22 -10.62
CA ALA A 61 -2.16 -3.57 -10.36
C ALA A 61 -0.81 -3.90 -11.00
N LYS A 62 0.02 -2.89 -11.26
CA LYS A 62 1.34 -3.11 -11.85
C LYS A 62 2.34 -3.46 -10.74
N ILE A 63 2.88 -4.66 -10.78
CA ILE A 63 3.94 -5.08 -9.88
C ILE A 63 5.25 -4.49 -10.40
N ALA A 64 5.76 -3.46 -9.71
CA ALA A 64 6.96 -2.76 -10.14
C ALA A 64 8.22 -3.57 -9.86
N ARG A 65 8.25 -4.25 -8.71
CA ARG A 65 9.35 -5.14 -8.35
C ARG A 65 8.97 -6.00 -7.16
N THR A 66 9.74 -7.07 -6.96
CA THR A 66 9.68 -7.87 -5.74
C THR A 66 10.59 -7.22 -4.69
N LEU A 67 10.08 -7.07 -3.47
CA LEU A 67 10.83 -6.46 -2.38
C LEU A 67 11.90 -7.41 -1.86
N THR A 68 13.08 -6.87 -1.58
CA THR A 68 14.18 -7.62 -0.96
C THR A 68 14.04 -7.62 0.56
N ASN A 69 14.86 -8.43 1.23
CA ASN A 69 14.92 -8.41 2.70
C ASN A 69 15.31 -7.04 3.25
N GLU A 70 16.19 -6.32 2.56
CA GLU A 70 16.58 -4.96 2.94
C GLU A 70 15.41 -3.99 2.83
N ASP A 71 14.63 -4.10 1.75
CA ASP A 71 13.43 -3.28 1.57
C ASP A 71 12.43 -3.55 2.70
N LEU A 72 12.21 -4.81 3.05
CA LEU A 72 11.27 -5.19 4.11
C LEU A 72 11.73 -4.68 5.48
N ALA A 73 13.03 -4.77 5.78
CA ALA A 73 13.57 -4.23 7.02
C ALA A 73 13.32 -2.71 7.09
N GLY A 74 13.52 -2.00 6.00
CA GLY A 74 13.23 -0.56 5.92
C GLY A 74 11.76 -0.25 6.15
N VAL A 75 10.84 -1.03 5.57
CA VAL A 75 9.40 -0.85 5.75
C VAL A 75 9.03 -1.02 7.23
N HIS A 76 9.46 -2.10 7.87
CA HIS A 76 9.10 -2.37 9.26
C HIS A 76 9.72 -1.36 10.22
N ALA A 77 10.98 -1.00 10.02
CA ALA A 77 11.66 -0.02 10.85
C ALA A 77 11.10 1.40 10.66
N GLY A 78 10.62 1.71 9.47
CA GLY A 78 10.17 3.03 9.08
C GLY A 78 8.66 3.25 9.10
N THR A 79 7.86 2.31 9.61
CA THR A 79 6.39 2.43 9.55
C THR A 79 5.89 3.76 10.10
N ARG A 80 6.39 4.18 11.26
CA ARG A 80 5.99 5.45 11.86
C ARG A 80 6.39 6.64 10.99
N HIS A 81 7.57 6.57 10.39
CA HIS A 81 8.08 7.61 9.50
C HIS A 81 7.20 7.74 8.25
N TYR A 82 6.78 6.62 7.68
CA TYR A 82 5.86 6.62 6.54
C TYR A 82 4.53 7.28 6.87
N VAL A 83 3.99 7.00 8.04
CA VAL A 83 2.73 7.63 8.47
C VAL A 83 2.90 9.14 8.59
N GLU A 84 3.99 9.63 9.15
CA GLU A 84 4.26 11.06 9.26
C GLU A 84 4.44 11.72 7.89
N GLN A 85 5.16 11.08 6.99
CA GLN A 85 5.32 11.56 5.62
C GLN A 85 3.98 11.58 4.89
N GLY A 86 3.17 10.57 5.07
CA GLY A 86 1.84 10.51 4.50
C GLY A 86 0.96 11.67 4.94
N LYS A 87 1.00 12.02 6.22
CA LYS A 87 0.25 13.16 6.75
C LYS A 87 0.72 14.48 6.16
N ARG A 88 2.02 14.70 6.05
CA ARG A 88 2.57 15.90 5.44
C ARG A 88 2.17 16.03 3.98
N TYR A 89 2.25 14.95 3.25
CA TYR A 89 1.88 14.91 1.84
C TYR A 89 0.40 15.22 1.65
N SER A 90 -0.45 14.64 2.47
CA SER A 90 -1.89 14.89 2.46
C SER A 90 -2.21 16.37 2.73
N GLN A 91 -1.54 16.99 3.70
CA GLN A 91 -1.70 18.41 4.00
C GLN A 91 -1.27 19.28 2.83
N HIS A 92 -0.18 18.94 2.19
CA HIS A 92 0.31 19.67 1.03
C HIS A 92 -0.68 19.60 -0.14
N LEU A 93 -1.22 18.44 -0.41
CA LEU A 93 -2.25 18.27 -1.45
C LEU A 93 -3.50 19.08 -1.17
N LYS A 94 -3.92 19.17 0.07
CA LYS A 94 -5.07 20.00 0.45
C LYS A 94 -4.84 21.48 0.18
N ARG A 95 -3.61 21.94 0.26
CA ARG A 95 -3.27 23.34 -0.06
C ARG A 95 -3.31 23.62 -1.54
N LEU A 96 -3.10 22.62 -2.37
CA LEU A 96 -3.14 22.77 -3.82
C LEU A 96 -4.56 22.77 -4.37
N ASP A 97 -5.49 22.23 -3.61
CA ASP A 97 -6.90 22.21 -3.95
C ASP A 97 -7.57 23.54 -3.57
#